data_16ca998758f487f95249cd35666eb863
#
_entry.id   16ca998758f487f95249cd35666eb863
#
_cell.length_a   1.000
_cell.length_b   1.000
_cell.length_c   1.000
_cell.angle_alpha   90.00
_cell.angle_beta   90.00
_cell.angle_gamma   90.00
#
_symmetry.space_group_name_H-M   'P 1'
#
loop_
_entity.id
_entity.type
_entity.pdbx_description
1 polymer ?
#
loop_
_entity_poly.entity_id
_entity_poly.type
_entity_poly.pdbx_seq_one_letter_code
_entity_poly.pdbx_strand_id
1 'polypeptide(L)'
;MAGEKIALVTGSSSGIGLVTCIELALNGYYVVATMRDLGRSARLEEAAQKAGVRNRLHLGRVDITETESLGDAVESITRDHGRIDLLVNNAGFSVAGFAEDMTLAELRHQMETNFFGNIAMTKAVLPVMRRQRSGSIVQVSSIGGRAAAPLLSAYNASKFALEGWSEALRIEVQSLGIRVALVEPGDYDTDIWERNVVIAKQALDGSSPNKPRSQRFAEFVKSRRGKRRDPREVARLIVRIANHPHPKLRYLIGRDARIHMLVRTLMPWHRYERMVARITKID
;
A
#
# COMPACT_ATOMS: atom_id res chain seq x y z
N MET A 1 -23.36 -22.72 10.50
CA MET A 1 -23.33 -21.32 10.02
C MET A 1 -21.87 -20.99 9.71
N ALA A 2 -21.54 -20.45 8.53
CA ALA A 2 -20.18 -20.01 8.25
C ALA A 2 -19.87 -18.85 9.22
N GLY A 3 -18.79 -18.99 10.00
CA GLY A 3 -18.37 -17.95 10.94
C GLY A 3 -18.08 -16.63 10.23
N GLU A 4 -18.14 -15.53 10.95
CA GLU A 4 -17.81 -14.19 10.45
C GLU A 4 -16.39 -14.14 9.88
N LYS A 5 -16.21 -13.57 8.70
CA LYS A 5 -14.88 -13.44 8.07
C LYS A 5 -14.11 -12.30 8.72
N ILE A 6 -12.86 -12.54 9.08
CA ILE A 6 -11.98 -11.58 9.74
C ILE A 6 -10.97 -11.02 8.74
N ALA A 7 -10.93 -9.69 8.64
CA ALA A 7 -9.95 -8.98 7.81
C ALA A 7 -9.00 -8.15 8.70
N LEU A 8 -7.71 -8.34 8.53
CA LEU A 8 -6.66 -7.52 9.14
C LEU A 8 -6.13 -6.52 8.12
N VAL A 9 -6.24 -5.22 8.41
CA VAL A 9 -5.81 -4.14 7.51
C VAL A 9 -4.75 -3.28 8.19
N THR A 10 -3.58 -3.16 7.60
CA THR A 10 -2.50 -2.30 8.11
C THR A 10 -2.59 -0.88 7.54
N GLY A 11 -2.19 0.14 8.32
CA GLY A 11 -2.18 1.53 7.87
C GLY A 11 -3.58 2.09 7.59
N SER A 12 -4.54 1.80 8.47
CA SER A 12 -5.96 2.10 8.30
C SER A 12 -6.38 3.53 8.69
N SER A 13 -5.46 4.37 9.20
CA SER A 13 -5.79 5.73 9.67
C SER A 13 -6.16 6.71 8.54
N SER A 14 -5.85 6.40 7.28
CA SER A 14 -6.08 7.30 6.14
C SER A 14 -6.05 6.60 4.79
N GLY A 15 -6.35 7.33 3.72
CA GLY A 15 -6.18 6.91 2.33
C GLY A 15 -6.85 5.58 1.98
N ILE A 16 -6.16 4.75 1.21
CA ILE A 16 -6.67 3.44 0.76
C ILE A 16 -7.01 2.53 1.94
N GLY A 17 -6.18 2.50 3.01
CA GLY A 17 -6.43 1.65 4.17
C GLY A 17 -7.75 1.97 4.87
N LEU A 18 -8.02 3.26 5.09
CA LEU A 18 -9.26 3.72 5.70
C LEU A 18 -10.50 3.28 4.89
N VAL A 19 -10.52 3.62 3.59
CA VAL A 19 -11.67 3.27 2.75
C VAL A 19 -11.81 1.76 2.55
N THR A 20 -10.69 1.01 2.60
CA THR A 20 -10.71 -0.46 2.55
C THR A 20 -11.40 -1.06 3.80
N CYS A 21 -11.12 -0.53 4.99
CA CYS A 21 -11.81 -0.96 6.21
C CYS A 21 -13.32 -0.78 6.08
N ILE A 22 -13.76 0.36 5.59
CA ILE A 22 -15.19 0.66 5.40
C ILE A 22 -15.83 -0.29 4.36
N GLU A 23 -15.21 -0.43 3.19
CA GLU A 23 -15.76 -1.29 2.13
C GLU A 23 -15.77 -2.78 2.54
N LEU A 24 -14.78 -3.27 3.28
CA LEU A 24 -14.80 -4.62 3.82
C LEU A 24 -15.91 -4.83 4.85
N ALA A 25 -16.10 -3.89 5.78
CA ALA A 25 -17.16 -3.94 6.78
C ALA A 25 -18.55 -3.93 6.14
N LEU A 26 -18.79 -3.10 5.13
CA LEU A 26 -20.01 -3.07 4.31
C LEU A 26 -20.26 -4.39 3.57
N ASN A 27 -19.21 -5.16 3.29
CA ASN A 27 -19.30 -6.46 2.61
C ASN A 27 -19.22 -7.65 3.59
N GLY A 28 -19.54 -7.43 4.86
CA GLY A 28 -19.78 -8.48 5.85
C GLY A 28 -18.53 -8.99 6.58
N TYR A 29 -17.35 -8.35 6.41
CA TYR A 29 -16.17 -8.66 7.21
C TYR A 29 -16.25 -7.97 8.59
N TYR A 30 -15.73 -8.64 9.61
CA TYR A 30 -15.27 -7.97 10.81
C TYR A 30 -13.83 -7.53 10.58
N VAL A 31 -13.55 -6.24 10.75
CA VAL A 31 -12.30 -5.64 10.33
C VAL A 31 -11.46 -5.25 11.54
N VAL A 32 -10.29 -5.85 11.68
CA VAL A 32 -9.25 -5.40 12.59
C VAL A 32 -8.42 -4.33 11.86
N ALA A 33 -8.75 -3.08 12.14
CA ALA A 33 -8.14 -1.90 11.52
C ALA A 33 -6.94 -1.46 12.33
N THR A 34 -5.72 -1.65 11.82
CA THR A 34 -4.51 -1.37 12.58
C THR A 34 -3.77 -0.13 12.09
N MET A 35 -3.20 0.59 13.04
CA MET A 35 -2.39 1.78 12.83
C MET A 35 -1.35 1.93 13.94
N ARG A 36 -0.22 2.59 13.66
CA ARG A 36 0.86 2.78 14.65
C ARG A 36 0.49 3.73 15.78
N ASP A 37 -0.45 4.63 15.53
CA ASP A 37 -0.90 5.67 16.48
C ASP A 37 -2.43 5.73 16.48
N LEU A 38 -3.04 5.25 17.57
CA LEU A 38 -4.50 5.26 17.75
C LEU A 38 -5.09 6.67 17.90
N GLY A 39 -4.28 7.67 18.28
CA GLY A 39 -4.71 9.07 18.27
C GLY A 39 -5.11 9.59 16.89
N ARG A 40 -4.80 8.83 15.82
CA ARG A 40 -5.18 9.14 14.44
C ARG A 40 -6.41 8.38 13.93
N SER A 41 -7.17 7.71 14.82
CA SER A 41 -8.35 6.90 14.48
C SER A 41 -9.59 7.70 14.09
N ALA A 42 -9.72 8.95 14.54
CA ALA A 42 -10.93 9.76 14.45
C ALA A 42 -11.56 9.78 13.03
N ARG A 43 -10.75 9.92 11.97
CA ARG A 43 -11.25 9.92 10.58
C ARG A 43 -11.87 8.57 10.19
N LEU A 44 -11.28 7.46 10.64
CA LEU A 44 -11.81 6.11 10.37
C LEU A 44 -13.11 5.89 11.15
N GLU A 45 -13.13 6.30 12.41
CA GLU A 45 -14.31 6.16 13.29
C GLU A 45 -15.50 6.96 12.76
N GLU A 46 -15.27 8.22 12.37
CA GLU A 46 -16.28 9.07 11.74
C GLU A 46 -16.82 8.45 10.44
N ALA A 47 -15.91 7.96 9.57
CA ALA A 47 -16.31 7.31 8.33
C ALA A 47 -17.11 6.03 8.59
N ALA A 48 -16.73 5.23 9.58
CA ALA A 48 -17.44 4.01 9.97
C ALA A 48 -18.81 4.30 10.56
N GLN A 49 -18.92 5.35 11.37
CA GLN A 49 -20.19 5.79 11.92
C GLN A 49 -21.16 6.25 10.82
N LYS A 50 -20.66 7.09 9.90
CA LYS A 50 -21.45 7.55 8.75
C LYS A 50 -21.91 6.40 7.84
N ALA A 51 -21.10 5.36 7.71
CA ALA A 51 -21.42 4.17 6.92
C ALA A 51 -22.28 3.15 7.67
N GLY A 52 -22.57 3.35 8.97
CA GLY A 52 -23.34 2.41 9.80
C GLY A 52 -22.61 1.09 10.12
N VAL A 53 -21.29 1.07 10.05
CA VAL A 53 -20.47 -0.15 10.21
C VAL A 53 -19.49 -0.09 11.38
N ARG A 54 -19.64 0.88 12.29
CA ARG A 54 -18.70 1.07 13.42
C ARG A 54 -18.59 -0.19 14.31
N ASN A 55 -19.67 -0.92 14.47
CA ASN A 55 -19.74 -2.16 15.24
C ASN A 55 -19.01 -3.35 14.59
N ARG A 56 -18.58 -3.21 13.33
CA ARG A 56 -17.79 -4.22 12.61
C ARG A 56 -16.29 -3.88 12.56
N LEU A 57 -15.85 -2.84 13.30
CA LEU A 57 -14.45 -2.44 13.33
C LEU A 57 -13.89 -2.56 14.74
N HIS A 58 -12.77 -3.26 14.85
CA HIS A 58 -11.85 -3.24 15.98
C HIS A 58 -10.63 -2.39 15.62
N LEU A 59 -10.24 -1.47 16.50
CA LEU A 59 -9.05 -0.63 16.32
C LEU A 59 -7.88 -1.23 17.10
N GLY A 60 -6.78 -1.52 16.42
CA GLY A 60 -5.57 -2.06 17.03
C GLY A 60 -4.35 -1.17 16.81
N ARG A 61 -3.50 -1.03 17.84
CA ARG A 61 -2.17 -0.43 17.65
C ARG A 61 -1.23 -1.49 17.08
N VAL A 62 -0.72 -1.24 15.87
CA VAL A 62 0.36 -2.04 15.27
C VAL A 62 1.25 -1.11 14.47
N ASP A 63 2.52 -1.05 14.84
CA ASP A 63 3.58 -0.52 14.00
C ASP A 63 4.27 -1.67 13.30
N ILE A 64 4.17 -1.74 11.98
CA ILE A 64 4.75 -2.84 11.20
C ILE A 64 6.28 -2.83 11.18
N THR A 65 6.92 -1.76 11.66
CA THR A 65 8.38 -1.67 11.82
C THR A 65 8.86 -2.25 13.16
N GLU A 66 7.96 -2.42 14.14
CA GLU A 66 8.22 -3.13 15.40
C GLU A 66 8.06 -4.66 15.17
N THR A 67 8.92 -5.24 14.33
CA THR A 67 8.72 -6.59 13.76
C THR A 67 8.63 -7.71 14.80
N GLU A 68 9.27 -7.56 15.96
CA GLU A 68 9.26 -8.54 17.05
C GLU A 68 7.87 -8.64 17.72
N SER A 69 7.11 -7.55 17.76
CA SER A 69 5.77 -7.52 18.38
C SER A 69 4.64 -8.00 17.49
N LEU A 70 4.89 -8.20 16.19
CA LEU A 70 3.85 -8.57 15.23
C LEU A 70 3.27 -9.96 15.48
N GLY A 71 4.10 -10.89 15.97
CA GLY A 71 3.67 -12.23 16.36
C GLY A 71 2.59 -12.18 17.45
N ASP A 72 2.87 -11.45 18.52
CA ASP A 72 1.95 -11.28 19.66
C ASP A 72 0.64 -10.57 19.25
N ALA A 73 0.74 -9.56 18.39
CA ALA A 73 -0.42 -8.86 17.86
C ALA A 73 -1.33 -9.80 17.06
N VAL A 74 -0.76 -10.63 16.18
CA VAL A 74 -1.51 -11.63 15.39
C VAL A 74 -2.08 -12.74 16.29
N GLU A 75 -1.36 -13.16 17.30
CA GLU A 75 -1.83 -14.15 18.29
C GLU A 75 -3.03 -13.62 19.06
N SER A 76 -2.97 -12.37 19.54
CA SER A 76 -4.11 -11.72 20.22
C SER A 76 -5.34 -11.66 19.30
N ILE A 77 -5.18 -11.20 18.05
CA ILE A 77 -6.28 -11.17 17.07
C ILE A 77 -6.86 -12.57 16.85
N THR A 78 -6.00 -13.58 16.75
CA THR A 78 -6.43 -14.96 16.52
C THR A 78 -7.14 -15.54 17.73
N ARG A 79 -6.71 -15.22 18.94
CA ARG A 79 -7.37 -15.63 20.20
C ARG A 79 -8.77 -15.03 20.31
N ASP A 80 -8.92 -13.75 19.95
CA ASP A 80 -10.19 -13.02 20.09
C ASP A 80 -11.21 -13.38 19.01
N HIS A 81 -10.74 -13.72 17.80
CA HIS A 81 -11.62 -13.95 16.64
C HIS A 81 -11.50 -15.36 16.03
N GLY A 82 -10.59 -16.19 16.48
CA GLY A 82 -10.43 -17.59 16.05
C GLY A 82 -9.76 -17.76 14.67
N ARG A 83 -9.73 -16.72 13.83
CA ARG A 83 -9.27 -16.81 12.43
C ARG A 83 -8.81 -15.47 11.86
N ILE A 84 -8.07 -15.53 10.74
CA ILE A 84 -7.79 -14.40 9.86
C ILE A 84 -8.01 -14.86 8.42
N ASP A 85 -9.03 -14.32 7.74
CA ASP A 85 -9.38 -14.70 6.37
C ASP A 85 -8.70 -13.84 5.31
N LEU A 86 -8.44 -12.58 5.66
CA LEU A 86 -7.84 -11.59 4.78
C LEU A 86 -6.79 -10.78 5.54
N LEU A 87 -5.60 -10.69 4.96
CA LEU A 87 -4.60 -9.69 5.31
C LEU A 87 -4.51 -8.66 4.19
N VAL A 88 -4.67 -7.38 4.49
CA VAL A 88 -4.39 -6.27 3.58
C VAL A 88 -3.17 -5.52 4.09
N ASN A 89 -2.02 -5.76 3.47
CA ASN A 89 -0.79 -5.02 3.70
C ASN A 89 -0.86 -3.70 2.92
N ASN A 90 -1.31 -2.65 3.59
CA ASN A 90 -1.48 -1.33 3.01
C ASN A 90 -0.56 -0.28 3.64
N ALA A 91 -0.06 -0.49 4.84
CA ALA A 91 0.82 0.46 5.51
C ALA A 91 2.02 0.83 4.63
N GLY A 92 2.26 2.14 4.52
CA GLY A 92 3.35 2.66 3.70
C GLY A 92 3.32 4.19 3.60
N PHE A 93 4.44 4.74 3.16
CA PHE A 93 4.63 6.16 2.92
C PHE A 93 5.58 6.36 1.74
N SER A 94 5.91 7.59 1.40
CA SER A 94 6.85 7.91 0.32
C SER A 94 7.92 8.87 0.77
N VAL A 95 9.19 8.58 0.45
CA VAL A 95 10.27 9.56 0.47
C VAL A 95 10.41 10.12 -0.94
N ALA A 96 10.39 11.44 -1.07
CA ALA A 96 10.48 12.16 -2.34
C ALA A 96 11.73 13.05 -2.37
N GLY A 97 12.49 12.95 -3.45
CA GLY A 97 13.70 13.71 -3.72
C GLY A 97 14.47 13.08 -4.86
N PHE A 98 15.43 13.79 -5.45
CA PHE A 98 16.38 13.18 -6.38
C PHE A 98 17.21 12.12 -5.64
N ALA A 99 17.63 11.09 -6.35
CA ALA A 99 18.41 10.00 -5.75
C ALA A 99 19.69 10.50 -5.07
N GLU A 100 20.30 11.55 -5.62
CA GLU A 100 21.47 12.24 -5.09
C GLU A 100 21.17 12.95 -3.76
N ASP A 101 19.94 13.46 -3.58
CA ASP A 101 19.52 14.18 -2.38
C ASP A 101 19.05 13.26 -1.24
N MET A 102 18.88 11.95 -1.53
CA MET A 102 18.46 10.97 -0.53
C MET A 102 19.64 10.37 0.21
N THR A 103 19.60 10.41 1.52
CA THR A 103 20.54 9.68 2.37
C THR A 103 20.24 8.18 2.36
N LEU A 104 21.24 7.35 2.62
CA LEU A 104 21.02 5.92 2.81
C LEU A 104 20.11 5.60 3.97
N ALA A 105 20.05 6.45 5.00
CA ALA A 105 19.14 6.30 6.14
C ALA A 105 17.68 6.47 5.70
N GLU A 106 17.38 7.48 4.88
CA GLU A 106 16.03 7.68 4.32
C GLU A 106 15.61 6.54 3.41
N LEU A 107 16.53 6.03 2.58
CA LEU A 107 16.28 4.87 1.74
C LEU A 107 16.00 3.63 2.58
N ARG A 108 16.79 3.36 3.62
CA ARG A 108 16.55 2.25 4.56
C ARG A 108 15.19 2.40 5.27
N HIS A 109 14.86 3.60 5.76
CA HIS A 109 13.57 3.85 6.41
C HIS A 109 12.38 3.60 5.48
N GLN A 110 12.50 3.99 4.20
CA GLN A 110 11.50 3.67 3.17
C GLN A 110 11.32 2.16 2.99
N MET A 111 12.44 1.42 2.89
CA MET A 111 12.43 -0.03 2.74
C MET A 111 11.87 -0.72 3.99
N GLU A 112 12.24 -0.25 5.17
CA GLU A 112 11.80 -0.82 6.45
C GLU A 112 10.27 -0.84 6.55
N THR A 113 9.62 0.29 6.24
CA THR A 113 8.15 0.34 6.31
C THR A 113 7.50 -0.35 5.12
N ASN A 114 7.87 0.03 3.87
CA ASN A 114 7.10 -0.38 2.69
C ASN A 114 7.36 -1.82 2.26
N PHE A 115 8.49 -2.39 2.66
CA PHE A 115 8.90 -3.75 2.29
C PHE A 115 9.01 -4.64 3.52
N PHE A 116 10.00 -4.45 4.38
CA PHE A 116 10.27 -5.37 5.49
C PHE A 116 9.11 -5.49 6.48
N GLY A 117 8.46 -4.38 6.86
CA GLY A 117 7.31 -4.39 7.75
C GLY A 117 6.10 -5.15 7.16
N ASN A 118 5.81 -4.96 5.87
CA ASN A 118 4.74 -5.70 5.19
C ASN A 118 5.05 -7.21 5.07
N ILE A 119 6.34 -7.56 4.87
CA ILE A 119 6.78 -8.96 4.88
C ILE A 119 6.67 -9.55 6.28
N ALA A 120 7.13 -8.84 7.30
CA ALA A 120 7.07 -9.30 8.68
C ALA A 120 5.62 -9.56 9.12
N MET A 121 4.69 -8.65 8.80
CA MET A 121 3.26 -8.87 9.05
C MET A 121 2.72 -10.09 8.29
N THR A 122 3.11 -10.28 7.04
CA THR A 122 2.73 -11.47 6.27
C THR A 122 3.26 -12.73 6.94
N LYS A 123 4.53 -12.75 7.34
CA LYS A 123 5.14 -13.90 8.04
C LYS A 123 4.44 -14.21 9.36
N ALA A 124 4.00 -13.19 10.11
CA ALA A 124 3.24 -13.38 11.35
C ALA A 124 1.86 -14.04 11.10
N VAL A 125 1.16 -13.67 10.01
CA VAL A 125 -0.17 -14.20 9.68
C VAL A 125 -0.12 -15.57 9.01
N LEU A 126 0.93 -15.89 8.25
CA LEU A 126 1.05 -17.15 7.49
C LEU A 126 0.82 -18.42 8.34
N PRO A 127 1.34 -18.58 9.57
CA PRO A 127 1.06 -19.76 10.40
C PRO A 127 -0.42 -19.96 10.69
N VAL A 128 -1.17 -18.87 10.90
CA VAL A 128 -2.62 -18.91 11.13
C VAL A 128 -3.33 -19.40 9.87
N MET A 129 -3.10 -18.78 8.72
CA MET A 129 -3.72 -19.16 7.44
C MET A 129 -3.32 -20.58 7.01
N ARG A 130 -2.09 -21.01 7.30
CA ARG A 130 -1.62 -22.39 7.04
C ARG A 130 -2.41 -23.41 7.85
N ARG A 131 -2.65 -23.18 9.15
CA ARG A 131 -3.50 -24.05 9.98
C ARG A 131 -4.93 -24.10 9.47
N GLN A 132 -5.45 -22.95 9.01
CA GLN A 132 -6.80 -22.84 8.44
C GLN A 132 -6.93 -23.54 7.08
N ARG A 133 -5.82 -23.82 6.38
CA ARG A 133 -5.81 -24.26 4.98
C ARG A 133 -6.57 -23.29 4.06
N SER A 134 -6.64 -22.03 4.44
CA SER A 134 -7.34 -20.98 3.70
C SER A 134 -6.87 -19.60 4.12
N GLY A 135 -6.90 -18.63 3.21
CA GLY A 135 -6.59 -17.24 3.48
C GLY A 135 -6.37 -16.44 2.19
N SER A 136 -6.43 -15.14 2.31
CA SER A 136 -6.07 -14.21 1.24
C SER A 136 -5.13 -13.15 1.76
N ILE A 137 -4.05 -12.87 1.02
CA ILE A 137 -3.09 -11.82 1.29
C ILE A 137 -3.14 -10.84 0.12
N VAL A 138 -3.50 -9.60 0.39
CA VAL A 138 -3.50 -8.52 -0.60
C VAL A 138 -2.40 -7.53 -0.24
N GLN A 139 -1.43 -7.40 -1.13
CA GLN A 139 -0.36 -6.41 -1.03
C GLN A 139 -0.77 -5.15 -1.80
N VAL A 140 -0.86 -4.02 -1.13
CA VAL A 140 -1.08 -2.73 -1.79
C VAL A 140 0.27 -2.23 -2.31
N SER A 141 0.54 -2.55 -3.56
CA SER A 141 1.70 -2.10 -4.31
C SER A 141 1.45 -0.72 -4.93
N SER A 142 1.91 -0.50 -6.13
CA SER A 142 1.74 0.71 -6.94
C SER A 142 2.13 0.42 -8.38
N ILE A 143 1.67 1.24 -9.33
CA ILE A 143 2.31 1.30 -10.64
C ILE A 143 3.82 1.57 -10.51
N GLY A 144 4.24 2.31 -9.47
CA GLY A 144 5.64 2.55 -9.12
C GLY A 144 6.46 1.29 -8.78
N GLY A 145 5.81 0.14 -8.57
CA GLY A 145 6.45 -1.17 -8.47
C GLY A 145 6.77 -1.83 -9.82
N ARG A 146 6.34 -1.23 -10.94
CA ARG A 146 6.55 -1.74 -12.29
C ARG A 146 7.11 -0.71 -13.27
N ALA A 147 6.83 0.55 -13.03
CA ALA A 147 7.33 1.68 -13.83
C ALA A 147 7.77 2.79 -12.87
N ALA A 148 9.07 2.98 -12.74
CA ALA A 148 9.63 3.95 -11.83
C ALA A 148 9.35 5.39 -12.31
N ALA A 149 9.00 6.26 -11.36
CA ALA A 149 8.88 7.69 -11.56
C ALA A 149 10.12 8.41 -10.96
N PRO A 150 10.56 9.51 -11.56
CA PRO A 150 11.65 10.33 -11.00
C PRO A 150 11.26 10.90 -9.62
N LEU A 151 12.23 11.27 -8.83
CA LEU A 151 12.12 11.77 -7.46
C LEU A 151 11.51 10.78 -6.44
N LEU A 152 11.20 9.57 -6.84
CA LEU A 152 10.59 8.51 -6.02
C LEU A 152 11.45 7.24 -6.00
N SER A 153 12.76 7.34 -6.18
CA SER A 153 13.65 6.17 -6.34
C SER A 153 13.54 5.18 -5.17
N ALA A 154 13.55 5.67 -3.91
CA ALA A 154 13.39 4.82 -2.72
C ALA A 154 12.02 4.15 -2.66
N TYR A 155 10.95 4.91 -2.95
CA TYR A 155 9.59 4.39 -3.00
C TYR A 155 9.45 3.32 -4.08
N ASN A 156 9.89 3.62 -5.32
CA ASN A 156 9.84 2.66 -6.41
C ASN A 156 10.61 1.38 -6.06
N ALA A 157 11.83 1.50 -5.53
CA ALA A 157 12.63 0.34 -5.12
C ALA A 157 11.88 -0.54 -4.11
N SER A 158 11.21 0.08 -3.10
CA SER A 158 10.43 -0.65 -2.12
C SER A 158 9.25 -1.40 -2.72
N LYS A 159 8.58 -0.80 -3.72
CA LYS A 159 7.43 -1.43 -4.40
C LYS A 159 7.87 -2.50 -5.39
N PHE A 160 8.99 -2.32 -6.11
CA PHE A 160 9.59 -3.39 -6.94
C PHE A 160 9.99 -4.60 -6.10
N ALA A 161 10.62 -4.37 -4.93
CA ALA A 161 10.95 -5.46 -4.00
C ALA A 161 9.69 -6.22 -3.54
N LEU A 162 8.62 -5.50 -3.19
CA LEU A 162 7.34 -6.09 -2.78
C LEU A 162 6.71 -6.92 -3.90
N GLU A 163 6.78 -6.47 -5.17
CA GLU A 163 6.29 -7.19 -6.34
C GLU A 163 6.99 -8.54 -6.51
N GLY A 164 8.33 -8.56 -6.53
CA GLY A 164 9.10 -9.79 -6.71
C GLY A 164 8.92 -10.77 -5.56
N TRP A 165 8.93 -10.28 -4.33
CA TRP A 165 8.71 -11.11 -3.15
C TRP A 165 7.30 -11.74 -3.13
N SER A 166 6.28 -10.97 -3.48
CA SER A 166 4.90 -11.46 -3.50
C SER A 166 4.64 -12.49 -4.59
N GLU A 167 5.34 -12.37 -5.73
CA GLU A 167 5.30 -13.36 -6.82
C GLU A 167 5.84 -14.71 -6.35
N ALA A 168 7.00 -14.73 -5.70
CA ALA A 168 7.58 -15.94 -5.11
C ALA A 168 6.66 -16.54 -4.03
N LEU A 169 6.22 -15.71 -3.07
CA LEU A 169 5.34 -16.15 -2.01
C LEU A 169 4.07 -16.83 -2.54
N ARG A 170 3.46 -16.26 -3.60
CA ARG A 170 2.24 -16.84 -4.17
C ARG A 170 2.42 -18.29 -4.60
N ILE A 171 3.57 -18.61 -5.20
CA ILE A 171 3.89 -19.97 -5.63
C ILE A 171 4.10 -20.88 -4.41
N GLU A 172 4.83 -20.39 -3.41
CA GLU A 172 5.17 -21.14 -2.19
C GLU A 172 3.93 -21.54 -1.37
N VAL A 173 2.91 -20.67 -1.30
CA VAL A 173 1.75 -20.89 -0.42
C VAL A 173 0.52 -21.44 -1.13
N GLN A 174 0.57 -21.62 -2.45
CA GLN A 174 -0.57 -22.07 -3.25
C GLN A 174 -1.12 -23.43 -2.77
N SER A 175 -0.25 -24.39 -2.48
CA SER A 175 -0.62 -25.72 -1.99
C SER A 175 -1.24 -25.71 -0.58
N LEU A 176 -1.09 -24.60 0.13
CA LEU A 176 -1.66 -24.40 1.48
C LEU A 176 -3.07 -23.80 1.43
N GLY A 177 -3.64 -23.55 0.25
CA GLY A 177 -4.93 -22.91 0.09
C GLY A 177 -4.91 -21.38 0.37
N ILE A 178 -3.70 -20.79 0.39
CA ILE A 178 -3.51 -19.35 0.63
C ILE A 178 -3.33 -18.64 -0.72
N ARG A 179 -4.04 -17.54 -0.88
CA ARG A 179 -4.04 -16.74 -2.11
C ARG A 179 -3.27 -15.44 -1.88
N VAL A 180 -2.42 -15.07 -2.81
CA VAL A 180 -1.67 -13.80 -2.78
C VAL A 180 -2.04 -12.98 -4.01
N ALA A 181 -2.33 -11.71 -3.83
CA ALA A 181 -2.59 -10.77 -4.91
C ALA A 181 -1.92 -9.42 -4.63
N LEU A 182 -1.51 -8.77 -5.70
CA LEU A 182 -0.95 -7.42 -5.73
C LEU A 182 -1.98 -6.47 -6.35
N VAL A 183 -2.26 -5.38 -5.68
CA VAL A 183 -3.04 -4.27 -6.22
C VAL A 183 -2.06 -3.16 -6.57
N GLU A 184 -2.08 -2.71 -7.82
CA GLU A 184 -1.14 -1.75 -8.39
C GLU A 184 -1.89 -0.45 -8.74
N PRO A 185 -2.16 0.46 -7.77
CA PRO A 185 -2.85 1.71 -8.02
C PRO A 185 -2.02 2.68 -8.86
N GLY A 186 -2.70 3.45 -9.72
CA GLY A 186 -2.18 4.68 -10.33
C GLY A 186 -2.31 5.88 -9.39
N ASP A 187 -2.74 7.03 -9.95
CA ASP A 187 -2.86 8.28 -9.23
C ASP A 187 -4.23 8.40 -8.53
N TYR A 188 -4.25 8.07 -7.25
CA TYR A 188 -5.45 8.15 -6.39
C TYR A 188 -5.32 9.26 -5.35
N ASP A 189 -6.45 9.86 -4.97
CA ASP A 189 -6.51 10.93 -3.97
C ASP A 189 -6.33 10.35 -2.56
N THR A 190 -5.09 10.36 -2.10
CA THR A 190 -4.67 9.79 -0.82
C THR A 190 -3.64 10.67 -0.14
N ASP A 191 -3.49 10.50 1.17
CA ASP A 191 -2.51 11.24 1.97
C ASP A 191 -1.03 10.95 1.58
N ILE A 192 -0.76 9.99 0.70
CA ILE A 192 0.60 9.67 0.23
C ILE A 192 1.26 10.85 -0.50
N TRP A 193 0.46 11.76 -1.03
CA TRP A 193 0.92 12.94 -1.76
C TRP A 193 1.07 14.19 -0.87
N GLU A 194 0.62 14.14 0.38
CA GLU A 194 0.58 15.30 1.27
C GLU A 194 1.13 14.97 2.66
N ARG A 195 0.40 14.19 3.45
CA ARG A 195 0.74 13.90 4.86
C ARG A 195 1.69 12.73 5.06
N ASN A 196 1.70 11.81 4.11
CA ASN A 196 2.51 10.60 4.14
C ASN A 196 3.65 10.66 3.10
N VAL A 197 4.05 11.87 2.69
CA VAL A 197 5.29 12.11 1.94
C VAL A 197 6.31 12.76 2.87
N VAL A 198 7.52 12.22 2.86
CA VAL A 198 8.71 12.80 3.50
C VAL A 198 9.60 13.34 2.40
N ILE A 199 9.93 14.63 2.45
CA ILE A 199 10.87 15.20 1.48
C ILE A 199 12.29 14.93 1.97
N ALA A 200 13.15 14.47 1.08
CA ALA A 200 14.56 14.20 1.38
C ALA A 200 15.24 15.43 2.00
N LYS A 201 16.01 15.22 3.07
CA LYS A 201 16.57 16.30 3.90
C LYS A 201 17.41 17.28 3.08
N GLN A 202 18.27 16.77 2.20
CA GLN A 202 19.14 17.62 1.38
C GLN A 202 18.35 18.44 0.34
N ALA A 203 17.18 17.96 -0.09
CA ALA A 203 16.31 18.74 -0.96
C ALA A 203 15.62 19.92 -0.23
N LEU A 204 15.52 19.85 1.11
CA LEU A 204 14.92 20.89 1.95
C LEU A 204 15.91 21.96 2.41
N ASP A 205 17.16 21.57 2.71
CA ASP A 205 18.16 22.50 3.28
C ASP A 205 18.69 23.54 2.26
N GLY A 206 18.30 23.38 1.01
CA GLY A 206 18.63 24.33 -0.05
C GLY A 206 20.02 24.16 -0.66
N SER A 207 20.82 23.21 -0.20
CA SER A 207 22.17 22.91 -0.71
C SER A 207 22.12 22.07 -2.00
N SER A 208 21.00 21.42 -2.31
CA SER A 208 20.85 20.57 -3.47
C SER A 208 20.97 21.35 -4.79
N PRO A 209 21.84 20.92 -5.71
CA PRO A 209 21.90 21.45 -7.09
C PRO A 209 20.59 21.17 -7.85
N ASN A 210 19.78 20.23 -7.37
CA ASN A 210 18.52 19.83 -7.97
C ASN A 210 17.31 20.69 -7.52
N LYS A 211 17.50 21.66 -6.64
CA LYS A 211 16.41 22.48 -6.07
C LYS A 211 15.46 23.05 -7.12
N PRO A 212 15.91 23.68 -8.23
CA PRO A 212 15.00 24.20 -9.24
C PRO A 212 14.15 23.11 -9.90
N ARG A 213 14.73 21.92 -10.13
CA ARG A 213 14.04 20.75 -10.72
C ARG A 213 13.04 20.16 -9.74
N SER A 214 13.39 20.08 -8.46
CA SER A 214 12.49 19.64 -7.39
C SER A 214 11.27 20.54 -7.23
N GLN A 215 11.45 21.86 -7.37
CA GLN A 215 10.35 22.83 -7.35
C GLN A 215 9.39 22.63 -8.52
N ARG A 216 9.90 22.47 -9.74
CA ARG A 216 9.07 22.18 -10.93
C ARG A 216 8.29 20.88 -10.78
N PHE A 217 8.92 19.84 -10.23
CA PHE A 217 8.22 18.59 -9.95
C PHE A 217 7.14 18.75 -8.88
N ALA A 218 7.39 19.50 -7.81
CA ALA A 218 6.39 19.81 -6.80
C ALA A 218 5.17 20.56 -7.38
N GLU A 219 5.39 21.50 -8.31
CA GLU A 219 4.31 22.17 -9.04
C GLU A 219 3.54 21.17 -9.91
N PHE A 220 4.22 20.27 -10.59
CA PHE A 220 3.56 19.20 -11.34
C PHE A 220 2.67 18.35 -10.42
N VAL A 221 3.15 17.91 -9.26
CA VAL A 221 2.36 17.14 -8.29
C VAL A 221 1.14 17.94 -7.80
N LYS A 222 1.33 19.22 -7.49
CA LYS A 222 0.22 20.14 -7.11
C LYS A 222 -0.81 20.28 -8.21
N SER A 223 -0.40 20.36 -9.47
CA SER A 223 -1.32 20.50 -10.62
C SER A 223 -2.20 19.25 -10.84
N ARG A 224 -1.83 18.13 -10.22
CA ARG A 224 -2.62 16.90 -10.22
C ARG A 224 -3.69 16.87 -9.13
N ARG A 225 -3.64 17.78 -8.15
CA ARG A 225 -4.63 17.87 -7.07
C ARG A 225 -6.02 18.11 -7.67
N GLY A 226 -7.04 17.42 -7.15
CA GLY A 226 -8.41 17.46 -7.68
C GLY A 226 -8.66 16.72 -9.00
N LYS A 227 -7.60 16.17 -9.63
CA LYS A 227 -7.71 15.31 -10.82
C LYS A 227 -7.50 13.82 -10.49
N ARG A 228 -7.14 13.53 -9.24
CA ARG A 228 -6.90 12.18 -8.75
C ARG A 228 -8.21 11.43 -8.57
N ARG A 229 -8.14 10.13 -8.71
CA ARG A 229 -9.30 9.22 -8.62
C ARG A 229 -9.69 8.94 -7.18
N ASP A 230 -10.94 8.56 -6.96
CA ASP A 230 -11.44 8.17 -5.65
C ASP A 230 -10.81 6.84 -5.18
N PRO A 231 -10.13 6.81 -4.02
CA PRO A 231 -9.49 5.60 -3.49
C PRO A 231 -10.49 4.46 -3.15
N ARG A 232 -11.78 4.72 -3.07
CA ARG A 232 -12.82 3.69 -2.93
C ARG A 232 -12.83 2.70 -4.09
N GLU A 233 -12.39 3.10 -5.28
CA GLU A 233 -12.24 2.17 -6.41
C GLU A 233 -11.24 1.06 -6.07
N VAL A 234 -10.14 1.40 -5.41
CA VAL A 234 -9.11 0.45 -4.96
C VAL A 234 -9.69 -0.45 -3.87
N ALA A 235 -10.39 0.12 -2.89
CA ALA A 235 -11.02 -0.64 -1.81
C ALA A 235 -12.04 -1.67 -2.34
N ARG A 236 -12.90 -1.28 -3.27
CA ARG A 236 -13.86 -2.20 -3.92
C ARG A 236 -13.16 -3.30 -4.72
N LEU A 237 -12.01 -2.99 -5.33
CA LEU A 237 -11.21 -4.02 -5.99
C LEU A 237 -10.63 -5.01 -4.97
N ILE A 238 -10.12 -4.54 -3.83
CA ILE A 238 -9.62 -5.39 -2.74
C ILE A 238 -10.73 -6.35 -2.25
N VAL A 239 -11.95 -5.85 -2.02
CA VAL A 239 -13.10 -6.68 -1.65
C VAL A 239 -13.40 -7.75 -2.71
N ARG A 240 -13.38 -7.39 -3.99
CA ARG A 240 -13.58 -8.37 -5.08
C ARG A 240 -12.48 -9.44 -5.10
N ILE A 241 -11.23 -9.05 -4.91
CA ILE A 241 -10.08 -9.97 -4.86
C ILE A 241 -10.25 -10.93 -3.67
N ALA A 242 -10.57 -10.42 -2.49
CA ALA A 242 -10.73 -11.20 -1.27
C ALA A 242 -11.83 -12.27 -1.38
N ASN A 243 -12.89 -11.98 -2.13
CA ASN A 243 -14.01 -12.90 -2.34
C ASN A 243 -13.86 -13.78 -3.61
N HIS A 244 -12.82 -13.55 -4.43
CA HIS A 244 -12.62 -14.35 -5.64
C HIS A 244 -11.94 -15.69 -5.30
N PRO A 245 -12.46 -16.85 -5.77
CA PRO A 245 -11.86 -18.16 -5.46
C PRO A 245 -10.44 -18.32 -6.04
N HIS A 246 -10.20 -17.75 -7.23
CA HIS A 246 -8.92 -17.82 -7.94
C HIS A 246 -8.50 -16.43 -8.43
N PRO A 247 -8.04 -15.53 -7.55
CA PRO A 247 -7.62 -14.20 -7.96
C PRO A 247 -6.36 -14.25 -8.83
N LYS A 248 -6.22 -13.30 -9.76
CA LYS A 248 -4.95 -13.08 -10.48
C LYS A 248 -3.87 -12.62 -9.49
N LEU A 249 -2.61 -12.73 -9.89
CA LEU A 249 -1.52 -12.19 -9.07
C LEU A 249 -1.57 -10.66 -9.05
N ARG A 250 -1.74 -10.00 -10.20
CA ARG A 250 -1.63 -8.54 -10.34
C ARG A 250 -2.92 -7.90 -10.82
N TYR A 251 -3.25 -6.77 -10.22
CA TYR A 251 -4.41 -5.95 -10.55
C TYR A 251 -4.01 -4.49 -10.72
N LEU A 252 -3.65 -4.11 -11.93
CA LEU A 252 -3.39 -2.72 -12.29
C LEU A 252 -4.71 -1.95 -12.33
N ILE A 253 -4.85 -0.90 -11.50
CA ILE A 253 -6.06 -0.12 -11.38
C ILE A 253 -5.78 1.38 -11.60
N GLY A 254 -6.65 2.02 -12.38
CA GLY A 254 -6.53 3.39 -12.86
C GLY A 254 -6.34 3.42 -14.36
N ARG A 255 -7.04 4.33 -15.04
CA ARG A 255 -6.89 4.53 -16.50
C ARG A 255 -5.49 5.06 -16.82
N ASP A 256 -5.01 5.98 -16.02
CA ASP A 256 -3.67 6.55 -16.08
C ASP A 256 -2.59 5.47 -15.96
N ALA A 257 -2.71 4.58 -14.98
CA ALA A 257 -1.78 3.48 -14.78
C ALA A 257 -1.75 2.52 -15.98
N ARG A 258 -2.92 2.17 -16.53
CA ARG A 258 -3.01 1.28 -17.70
C ARG A 258 -2.36 1.90 -18.93
N ILE A 259 -2.63 3.18 -19.20
CA ILE A 259 -2.00 3.90 -20.31
C ILE A 259 -0.50 3.98 -20.10
N HIS A 260 -0.05 4.35 -18.90
CA HIS A 260 1.37 4.44 -18.58
C HIS A 260 2.09 3.09 -18.80
N MET A 261 1.52 1.99 -18.31
CA MET A 261 2.10 0.65 -18.51
C MET A 261 2.13 0.24 -19.98
N LEU A 262 1.10 0.55 -20.75
CA LEU A 262 1.07 0.29 -22.19
C LEU A 262 2.19 1.04 -22.91
N VAL A 263 2.31 2.33 -22.62
CA VAL A 263 3.37 3.19 -23.18
C VAL A 263 4.76 2.66 -22.76
N ARG A 264 4.94 2.32 -21.47
CA ARG A 264 6.20 1.78 -20.94
C ARG A 264 6.60 0.47 -21.61
N THR A 265 5.63 -0.37 -21.98
CA THR A 265 5.88 -1.69 -22.60
C THR A 265 6.20 -1.58 -24.09
N LEU A 266 5.52 -0.67 -24.81
CA LEU A 266 5.63 -0.57 -26.26
C LEU A 266 6.66 0.45 -26.73
N MET A 267 7.01 1.41 -25.91
CA MET A 267 7.91 2.51 -26.29
C MET A 267 9.37 2.11 -26.03
N PRO A 268 10.31 2.32 -26.99
CA PRO A 268 11.73 2.20 -26.76
C PRO A 268 12.18 3.08 -25.60
N TRP A 269 13.11 2.56 -24.76
CA TRP A 269 13.52 3.20 -23.51
C TRP A 269 13.90 4.67 -23.66
N HIS A 270 14.75 4.99 -24.63
CA HIS A 270 15.23 6.36 -24.87
C HIS A 270 14.13 7.37 -25.23
N ARG A 271 12.98 6.91 -25.76
CA ARG A 271 11.81 7.76 -26.00
C ARG A 271 10.96 7.90 -24.76
N TYR A 272 10.81 6.80 -24.04
CA TYR A 272 10.05 6.77 -22.78
C TYR A 272 10.68 7.69 -21.73
N GLU A 273 12.00 7.60 -21.48
CA GLU A 273 12.69 8.45 -20.51
C GLU A 273 12.57 9.94 -20.83
N ARG A 274 12.73 10.34 -22.11
CA ARG A 274 12.52 11.73 -22.53
C ARG A 274 11.10 12.20 -22.34
N MET A 275 10.12 11.35 -22.65
CA MET A 275 8.71 11.65 -22.42
C MET A 275 8.42 11.85 -20.93
N VAL A 276 8.91 10.97 -20.08
CA VAL A 276 8.72 11.08 -18.61
C VAL A 276 9.38 12.35 -18.08
N ALA A 277 10.62 12.66 -18.47
CA ALA A 277 11.32 13.86 -18.04
C ALA A 277 10.54 15.14 -18.38
N ARG A 278 10.01 15.24 -19.62
CA ARG A 278 9.18 16.37 -20.05
C ARG A 278 7.86 16.49 -19.27
N ILE A 279 7.14 15.37 -19.11
CA ILE A 279 5.84 15.38 -18.38
C ILE A 279 6.04 15.79 -16.93
N THR A 280 7.10 15.32 -16.30
CA THR A 280 7.43 15.62 -14.90
C THR A 280 8.22 16.90 -14.70
N LYS A 281 8.56 17.59 -15.80
CA LYS A 281 9.27 18.88 -15.81
C LYS A 281 10.65 18.85 -15.14
N ILE A 282 11.36 17.75 -15.29
CA ILE A 282 12.71 17.59 -14.69
C ILE A 282 13.86 17.67 -15.71
N ASP A 283 13.55 17.85 -16.99
CA ASP A 283 14.49 18.11 -18.08
C ASP A 283 15.08 19.53 -18.03
#